data_0d2ff21114610dd27e17dab1a6b9faa6
#
_entry.id   0d2ff21114610dd27e17dab1a6b9faa6
#
_cell.length_a   1.000
_cell.length_b   1.000
_cell.length_c   1.000
_cell.angle_alpha   90.00
_cell.angle_beta   90.00
_cell.angle_gamma   90.00
#
_symmetry.space_group_name_H-M   'P 1'
#
loop_
_entity.id
_entity.type
_entity.pdbx_description
1 polymer ?
#
loop_
_entity_poly.entity_id
_entity_poly.type
_entity_poly.pdbx_seq_one_letter_code
_entity_poly.pdbx_strand_id
1 'polypeptide(L)'
;MKINKTTYRANVAAFFLLLTVILFFNLSGRTLENHDYLRYAEVAREMIRSGDWLVPRYNGTIYIHKPPLAIWLIALPAVLKGCVTPFIARLPSAMFALLGGIIVFFLAHQIWKDVRSAFISAGVLVTSHLYFWQGRVARIDMAFSILILMVLWFFMMGYQQAGRKKLYYVSASFVFMVLAFLVKGPAGILLPMFVVSAFLLLERDFTFLCQKECIFGYTLGSGLLIIWFVLFLSHVSWEALWSSLKGANIITRKAPFYSYAVRIWLDFAPWSFFLPSLVMYLHNKKITQNEKLLCIWIAGIFVILTIFPYRNPRYMLPIFPPLALLVGNHLSRKPLRLFIIIFCASAIVWHAKELVWINRNPQAVQGPALAVAIKPYLDNHIFAYKIEDGILEKINFYADAFPALKNVQKLDTVSKNANMFLLISAGLTLPDFKTKHDAFLPVRYFFTEGKKLLLMHIG
;
A
#
# COMPACT_ATOMS: atom_id res chain seq x y z
N MET A 1 -17.57 -38.52 -1.13
CA MET A 1 -16.34 -38.91 -0.42
C MET A 1 -16.18 -37.97 0.79
N LYS A 2 -16.39 -38.46 2.02
CA LYS A 2 -16.22 -37.64 3.24
C LYS A 2 -14.70 -37.46 3.44
N ILE A 3 -14.19 -36.29 3.15
CA ILE A 3 -12.79 -35.95 3.43
C ILE A 3 -12.60 -36.03 4.95
N ASN A 4 -11.62 -36.80 5.42
CA ASN A 4 -11.26 -36.89 6.84
C ASN A 4 -10.88 -35.47 7.32
N LYS A 5 -11.31 -35.09 8.55
CA LYS A 5 -11.03 -33.76 9.15
C LYS A 5 -9.52 -33.44 9.16
N THR A 6 -8.67 -34.44 9.37
CA THR A 6 -7.21 -34.30 9.34
C THR A 6 -6.70 -33.94 7.95
N THR A 7 -7.17 -34.66 6.91
CA THR A 7 -6.81 -34.37 5.51
C THR A 7 -7.30 -32.99 5.08
N TYR A 8 -8.51 -32.59 5.50
CA TYR A 8 -9.02 -31.24 5.22
C TYR A 8 -8.12 -30.15 5.84
N ARG A 9 -7.75 -30.29 7.12
CA ARG A 9 -6.87 -29.34 7.81
C ARG A 9 -5.49 -29.27 7.16
N ALA A 10 -4.93 -30.41 6.79
CA ALA A 10 -3.65 -30.49 6.09
C ALA A 10 -3.69 -29.76 4.73
N ASN A 11 -4.76 -29.96 3.94
CA ASN A 11 -4.93 -29.28 2.64
C ASN A 11 -5.08 -27.76 2.80
N VAL A 12 -5.81 -27.30 3.80
CA VAL A 12 -5.96 -25.86 4.10
C VAL A 12 -4.62 -25.26 4.52
N ALA A 13 -3.88 -25.93 5.40
CA ALA A 13 -2.55 -25.48 5.82
C ALA A 13 -1.56 -25.43 4.65
N ALA A 14 -1.51 -26.47 3.82
CA ALA A 14 -0.65 -26.54 2.64
C ALA A 14 -1.00 -25.42 1.63
N PHE A 15 -2.27 -25.12 1.45
CA PHE A 15 -2.70 -24.05 0.57
C PHE A 15 -2.26 -22.67 1.10
N PHE A 16 -2.44 -22.39 2.39
CA PHE A 16 -1.99 -21.10 2.94
C PHE A 16 -0.46 -20.99 2.96
N LEU A 17 0.26 -22.10 3.17
CA LEU A 17 1.71 -22.14 2.98
C LEU A 17 2.10 -21.78 1.55
N LEU A 18 1.40 -22.32 0.55
CA LEU A 18 1.61 -21.99 -0.86
C LEU A 18 1.35 -20.51 -1.13
N LEU A 19 0.26 -19.92 -0.61
CA LEU A 19 -0.01 -18.49 -0.74
C LEU A 19 1.08 -17.64 -0.06
N THR A 20 1.59 -18.11 1.08
CA THR A 20 2.71 -17.46 1.77
C THR A 20 3.96 -17.47 0.89
N VAL A 21 4.31 -18.62 0.31
CA VAL A 21 5.46 -18.72 -0.62
C VAL A 21 5.28 -17.75 -1.79
N ILE A 22 4.10 -17.73 -2.43
CA ILE A 22 3.82 -16.83 -3.56
C ILE A 22 4.03 -15.35 -3.18
N LEU A 23 3.61 -14.93 -1.99
CA LEU A 23 3.67 -13.52 -1.59
C LEU A 23 5.04 -13.12 -1.03
N PHE A 24 5.74 -14.01 -0.34
CA PHE A 24 6.99 -13.70 0.37
C PHE A 24 8.26 -14.11 -0.37
N PHE A 25 8.16 -14.97 -1.40
CA PHE A 25 9.33 -15.39 -2.18
C PHE A 25 10.06 -14.18 -2.75
N ASN A 26 11.37 -14.08 -2.49
CA ASN A 26 12.26 -13.00 -2.95
C ASN A 26 11.76 -11.57 -2.63
N LEU A 27 11.08 -11.36 -1.49
CA LEU A 27 10.53 -10.06 -1.10
C LEU A 27 11.63 -9.00 -0.86
N SER A 28 12.85 -9.44 -0.53
CA SER A 28 14.03 -8.57 -0.35
C SER A 28 14.85 -8.36 -1.63
N GLY A 29 14.55 -9.08 -2.72
CA GLY A 29 15.42 -9.18 -3.91
C GLY A 29 15.55 -7.91 -4.74
N ARG A 30 14.83 -6.84 -4.43
CA ARG A 30 14.95 -5.55 -5.08
C ARG A 30 14.99 -4.41 -4.07
N THR A 31 15.64 -3.31 -4.44
CA THR A 31 15.72 -2.09 -3.66
C THR A 31 14.36 -1.36 -3.59
N LEU A 32 14.26 -0.34 -2.78
CA LEU A 32 13.13 0.59 -2.79
C LEU A 32 13.36 1.60 -3.91
N GLU A 33 12.86 1.29 -5.11
CA GLU A 33 13.12 2.04 -6.33
C GLU A 33 12.19 3.24 -6.55
N ASN A 34 11.06 3.25 -5.88
CA ASN A 34 10.02 4.27 -6.09
C ASN A 34 10.04 5.30 -4.95
N HIS A 35 9.88 6.57 -5.28
CA HIS A 35 9.79 7.68 -4.34
C HIS A 35 8.78 7.42 -3.19
N ASP A 36 7.59 6.89 -3.49
CA ASP A 36 6.61 6.55 -2.43
C ASP A 36 7.14 5.47 -1.47
N TYR A 37 7.89 4.46 -1.98
CA TYR A 37 8.42 3.35 -1.15
C TYR A 37 9.50 3.84 -0.21
N LEU A 38 10.43 4.65 -0.74
CA LEU A 38 11.50 5.28 0.05
C LEU A 38 10.93 6.20 1.10
N ARG A 39 9.97 7.04 0.73
CA ARG A 39 9.35 7.99 1.66
C ARG A 39 8.68 7.30 2.86
N TYR A 40 7.89 6.23 2.64
CA TYR A 40 7.29 5.51 3.77
C TYR A 40 8.35 4.85 4.66
N ALA A 41 9.40 4.28 4.07
CA ALA A 41 10.51 3.68 4.81
C ALA A 41 11.30 4.73 5.61
N GLU A 42 11.55 5.90 5.02
CA GLU A 42 12.24 7.02 5.67
C GLU A 42 11.43 7.61 6.82
N VAL A 43 10.13 7.86 6.61
CA VAL A 43 9.24 8.35 7.67
C VAL A 43 9.20 7.36 8.85
N ALA A 44 9.19 6.04 8.57
CA ALA A 44 9.25 5.02 9.62
C ALA A 44 10.60 5.05 10.36
N ARG A 45 11.72 5.25 9.64
CA ARG A 45 13.06 5.40 10.23
C ARG A 45 13.16 6.63 11.13
N GLU A 46 12.68 7.78 10.68
CA GLU A 46 12.66 9.01 11.47
C GLU A 46 11.76 8.87 12.71
N MET A 47 10.62 8.22 12.58
CA MET A 47 9.70 7.95 13.70
C MET A 47 10.39 7.13 14.80
N ILE A 48 11.15 6.09 14.43
CA ILE A 48 11.90 5.26 15.38
C ILE A 48 13.01 6.09 16.05
N ARG A 49 13.74 6.89 15.29
CA ARG A 49 14.86 7.70 15.80
C ARG A 49 14.42 8.84 16.72
N SER A 50 13.33 9.52 16.36
CA SER A 50 12.80 10.62 17.15
C SER A 50 12.03 10.15 18.38
N GLY A 51 11.53 8.90 18.39
CA GLY A 51 10.60 8.41 19.40
C GLY A 51 9.20 9.03 19.31
N ASP A 52 8.94 9.89 18.31
CA ASP A 52 7.64 10.54 18.10
C ASP A 52 6.76 9.63 17.21
N TRP A 53 5.90 8.84 17.83
CA TRP A 53 4.98 7.92 17.16
C TRP A 53 3.68 8.58 16.69
N LEU A 54 3.39 9.79 17.16
CA LEU A 54 2.14 10.48 16.85
C LEU A 54 2.25 11.35 15.59
N VAL A 55 3.39 12.04 15.43
CA VAL A 55 3.60 12.99 14.34
C VAL A 55 4.66 12.47 13.38
N PRO A 56 4.24 11.85 12.25
CA PRO A 56 5.19 11.42 11.23
C PRO A 56 6.01 12.60 10.69
N ARG A 57 7.32 12.37 10.47
CA ARG A 57 8.24 13.35 9.88
C ARG A 57 8.92 12.77 8.66
N TYR A 58 9.24 13.62 7.72
CA TYR A 58 10.00 13.28 6.52
C TYR A 58 11.08 14.32 6.29
N ASN A 59 12.34 13.94 6.35
CA ASN A 59 13.50 14.83 6.27
C ASN A 59 13.41 15.99 7.29
N GLY A 60 13.01 15.67 8.53
CA GLY A 60 12.85 16.61 9.64
C GLY A 60 11.59 17.49 9.57
N THR A 61 10.80 17.44 8.49
CA THR A 61 9.56 18.21 8.36
C THR A 61 8.34 17.36 8.69
N ILE A 62 7.27 17.97 9.21
CA ILE A 62 6.02 17.25 9.53
C ILE A 62 5.41 16.68 8.26
N TYR A 63 5.09 15.37 8.27
CA TYR A 63 4.50 14.65 7.17
C TYR A 63 3.02 14.35 7.43
N ILE A 64 2.14 15.22 6.93
CA ILE A 64 0.67 15.11 7.14
C ILE A 64 -0.07 14.42 5.99
N HIS A 65 0.62 14.07 4.89
CA HIS A 65 -0.04 13.50 3.71
C HIS A 65 -0.76 12.18 3.96
N LYS A 66 -0.37 11.47 5.02
CA LYS A 66 -1.01 10.23 5.45
C LYS A 66 -1.05 10.14 6.96
N PRO A 67 -2.15 9.60 7.53
CA PRO A 67 -2.22 9.28 8.95
C PRO A 67 -1.21 8.19 9.34
N PRO A 68 -0.88 8.03 10.64
CA PRO A 68 0.32 7.34 11.07
C PRO A 68 0.27 5.81 11.02
N LEU A 69 -0.91 5.17 10.97
CA LEU A 69 -1.01 3.71 11.08
C LEU A 69 -0.19 2.95 10.04
N ALA A 70 -0.17 3.46 8.79
CA ALA A 70 0.63 2.84 7.73
C ALA A 70 2.15 2.89 8.03
N ILE A 71 2.60 3.95 8.71
CA ILE A 71 3.99 4.11 9.13
C ILE A 71 4.27 3.20 10.33
N TRP A 72 3.36 3.11 11.30
CA TRP A 72 3.48 2.19 12.44
C TRP A 72 3.66 0.74 11.98
N LEU A 73 2.94 0.31 10.96
CA LEU A 73 3.06 -1.04 10.41
C LEU A 73 4.46 -1.36 9.88
N ILE A 74 5.22 -0.36 9.42
CA ILE A 74 6.62 -0.51 9.01
C ILE A 74 7.56 -0.35 10.21
N ALA A 75 7.31 0.64 11.06
CA ALA A 75 8.18 0.98 12.19
C ALA A 75 8.23 -0.13 13.26
N LEU A 76 7.07 -0.74 13.60
CA LEU A 76 7.01 -1.81 14.61
C LEU A 76 7.94 -3.00 14.31
N PRO A 77 7.89 -3.66 13.15
CA PRO A 77 8.84 -4.72 12.84
C PRO A 77 10.27 -4.20 12.68
N ALA A 78 10.47 -2.95 12.30
CA ALA A 78 11.79 -2.35 12.19
C ALA A 78 12.45 -2.14 13.56
N VAL A 79 11.70 -1.80 14.61
CA VAL A 79 12.21 -1.74 15.99
C VAL A 79 12.76 -3.10 16.41
N LEU A 80 12.03 -4.19 16.13
CA LEU A 80 12.47 -5.55 16.46
C LEU A 80 13.73 -5.98 15.69
N LYS A 81 13.89 -5.49 14.45
CA LYS A 81 15.05 -5.79 13.60
C LYS A 81 16.23 -4.86 13.86
N GLY A 82 16.01 -3.70 14.48
CA GLY A 82 17.00 -2.64 14.67
C GLY A 82 17.21 -1.71 13.47
N CYS A 83 16.57 -1.97 12.32
CA CYS A 83 16.70 -1.12 11.12
C CYS A 83 15.53 -1.30 10.15
N VAL A 84 15.28 -0.27 9.34
CA VAL A 84 14.31 -0.32 8.22
C VAL A 84 15.02 -0.82 6.96
N THR A 85 14.76 -2.07 6.59
CA THR A 85 15.27 -2.68 5.35
C THR A 85 14.20 -2.73 4.27
N PRO A 86 14.55 -2.98 2.98
CA PRO A 86 13.57 -3.19 1.92
C PRO A 86 12.56 -4.32 2.22
N PHE A 87 13.02 -5.38 2.90
CA PHE A 87 12.13 -6.45 3.37
C PHE A 87 11.12 -5.94 4.40
N ILE A 88 11.61 -5.26 5.45
CA ILE A 88 10.77 -4.72 6.52
C ILE A 88 9.74 -3.72 5.97
N ALA A 89 10.14 -2.86 5.04
CA ALA A 89 9.23 -1.89 4.44
C ALA A 89 8.09 -2.56 3.64
N ARG A 90 8.33 -3.73 3.02
CA ARG A 90 7.33 -4.50 2.25
C ARG A 90 6.52 -5.48 3.10
N LEU A 91 7.06 -5.87 4.25
CA LEU A 91 6.46 -6.87 5.14
C LEU A 91 4.97 -6.62 5.44
N PRO A 92 4.53 -5.40 5.79
CA PRO A 92 3.12 -5.13 6.05
C PRO A 92 2.24 -5.41 4.83
N SER A 93 2.66 -5.01 3.62
CA SER A 93 1.89 -5.28 2.41
C SER A 93 1.72 -6.77 2.15
N ALA A 94 2.79 -7.57 2.31
CA ALA A 94 2.74 -9.02 2.13
C ALA A 94 1.86 -9.71 3.19
N MET A 95 1.95 -9.26 4.44
CA MET A 95 1.10 -9.76 5.53
C MET A 95 -0.38 -9.46 5.29
N PHE A 96 -0.72 -8.22 4.90
CA PHE A 96 -2.11 -7.86 4.59
C PHE A 96 -2.61 -8.58 3.33
N ALA A 97 -1.77 -8.81 2.33
CA ALA A 97 -2.14 -9.59 1.15
C ALA A 97 -2.47 -11.04 1.52
N LEU A 98 -1.66 -11.67 2.37
CA LEU A 98 -1.93 -13.01 2.88
C LEU A 98 -3.21 -13.04 3.73
N LEU A 99 -3.36 -12.09 4.64
CA LEU A 99 -4.56 -11.94 5.47
C LEU A 99 -5.82 -11.80 4.61
N GLY A 100 -5.76 -11.02 3.52
CA GLY A 100 -6.86 -10.88 2.58
C GLY A 100 -7.22 -12.21 1.91
N GLY A 101 -6.23 -13.01 1.50
CA GLY A 101 -6.45 -14.37 0.99
C GLY A 101 -7.12 -15.28 2.02
N ILE A 102 -6.67 -15.22 3.28
CA ILE A 102 -7.26 -15.97 4.40
C ILE A 102 -8.71 -15.54 4.64
N ILE A 103 -8.98 -14.24 4.72
CA ILE A 103 -10.33 -13.70 4.95
C ILE A 103 -11.27 -14.09 3.81
N VAL A 104 -10.84 -13.96 2.55
CA VAL A 104 -11.64 -14.32 1.38
C VAL A 104 -11.93 -15.82 1.35
N PHE A 105 -11.00 -16.67 1.76
CA PHE A 105 -11.25 -18.10 1.93
C PHE A 105 -12.39 -18.37 2.91
N PHE A 106 -12.31 -17.82 4.12
CA PHE A 106 -13.35 -18.04 5.14
C PHE A 106 -14.66 -17.40 4.75
N LEU A 107 -14.64 -16.22 4.14
CA LEU A 107 -15.84 -15.52 3.69
C LEU A 107 -16.56 -16.27 2.57
N ALA A 108 -15.83 -16.81 1.59
CA ALA A 108 -16.40 -17.66 0.53
C ALA A 108 -17.05 -18.92 1.11
N HIS A 109 -16.33 -19.60 2.04
CA HIS A 109 -16.89 -20.77 2.71
C HIS A 109 -18.14 -20.43 3.53
N GLN A 110 -18.15 -19.27 4.17
CA GLN A 110 -19.29 -18.82 4.96
C GLN A 110 -20.52 -18.50 4.09
N ILE A 111 -20.32 -17.83 2.95
CA ILE A 111 -21.42 -17.42 2.05
C ILE A 111 -22.03 -18.62 1.35
N TRP A 112 -21.19 -19.49 0.76
CA TRP A 112 -21.68 -20.56 -0.12
C TRP A 112 -21.61 -21.96 0.50
N LYS A 113 -21.01 -22.13 1.70
CA LYS A 113 -20.81 -23.43 2.37
C LYS A 113 -20.06 -24.44 1.51
N ASP A 114 -19.29 -23.94 0.53
CA ASP A 114 -18.52 -24.73 -0.42
C ASP A 114 -17.03 -24.48 -0.24
N VAL A 115 -16.31 -25.54 0.13
CA VAL A 115 -14.85 -25.52 0.36
C VAL A 115 -14.10 -25.23 -0.94
N ARG A 116 -14.61 -25.76 -2.06
CA ARG A 116 -13.98 -25.56 -3.36
C ARG A 116 -14.04 -24.10 -3.79
N SER A 117 -15.20 -23.46 -3.60
CA SER A 117 -15.34 -22.02 -3.80
C SER A 117 -14.38 -21.21 -2.93
N ALA A 118 -14.14 -21.64 -1.67
CA ALA A 118 -13.22 -20.99 -0.76
C ALA A 118 -11.77 -21.01 -1.27
N PHE A 119 -11.25 -22.18 -1.65
CA PHE A 119 -9.89 -22.30 -2.21
C PHE A 119 -9.73 -21.47 -3.49
N ILE A 120 -10.69 -21.56 -4.40
CA ILE A 120 -10.64 -20.87 -5.68
C ILE A 120 -10.70 -19.36 -5.47
N SER A 121 -11.58 -18.84 -4.63
CA SER A 121 -11.69 -17.40 -4.38
C SER A 121 -10.41 -16.80 -3.80
N ALA A 122 -9.80 -17.46 -2.82
CA ALA A 122 -8.53 -17.03 -2.25
C ALA A 122 -7.38 -17.09 -3.27
N GLY A 123 -7.32 -18.14 -4.08
CA GLY A 123 -6.33 -18.29 -5.16
C GLY A 123 -6.51 -17.22 -6.24
N VAL A 124 -7.74 -16.93 -6.67
CA VAL A 124 -8.08 -15.86 -7.63
C VAL A 124 -7.60 -14.51 -7.10
N LEU A 125 -7.86 -14.21 -5.83
CA LEU A 125 -7.43 -12.94 -5.23
C LEU A 125 -5.91 -12.80 -5.27
N VAL A 126 -5.18 -13.77 -4.70
CA VAL A 126 -3.73 -13.66 -4.51
C VAL A 126 -2.96 -13.68 -5.83
N THR A 127 -3.48 -14.37 -6.85
CA THR A 127 -2.83 -14.46 -8.17
C THR A 127 -3.34 -13.46 -9.19
N SER A 128 -4.28 -12.58 -8.85
CA SER A 128 -4.63 -11.46 -9.73
C SER A 128 -3.49 -10.45 -9.78
N HIS A 129 -3.18 -9.94 -10.98
CA HIS A 129 -1.95 -9.18 -11.26
C HIS A 129 -1.71 -8.01 -10.29
N LEU A 130 -2.67 -7.10 -10.18
CA LEU A 130 -2.51 -5.92 -9.33
C LEU A 130 -2.40 -6.30 -7.85
N TYR A 131 -3.18 -7.28 -7.37
CA TYR A 131 -3.15 -7.72 -5.98
C TYR A 131 -1.80 -8.35 -5.63
N PHE A 132 -1.31 -9.28 -6.46
CA PHE A 132 0.02 -9.87 -6.30
C PHE A 132 1.09 -8.79 -6.22
N TRP A 133 1.08 -7.84 -7.17
CA TRP A 133 2.09 -6.79 -7.23
C TRP A 133 2.02 -5.85 -6.04
N GLN A 134 0.83 -5.37 -5.66
CA GLN A 134 0.65 -4.47 -4.52
C GLN A 134 0.93 -5.15 -3.17
N GLY A 135 0.77 -6.46 -3.06
CA GLY A 135 1.18 -7.25 -1.89
C GLY A 135 2.70 -7.31 -1.69
N ARG A 136 3.49 -6.95 -2.71
CA ARG A 136 4.95 -7.10 -2.72
C ARG A 136 5.72 -5.78 -2.80
N VAL A 137 5.05 -4.66 -2.62
CA VAL A 137 5.65 -3.31 -2.61
C VAL A 137 5.42 -2.61 -1.28
N ALA A 138 6.31 -1.68 -0.94
CA ALA A 138 6.21 -0.91 0.31
C ALA A 138 5.17 0.22 0.15
N ARG A 139 3.88 -0.14 0.26
CA ARG A 139 2.74 0.78 0.09
C ARG A 139 1.61 0.53 1.08
N ILE A 140 0.84 1.57 1.31
CA ILE A 140 -0.31 1.56 2.23
C ILE A 140 -1.58 0.94 1.60
N ASP A 141 -1.63 0.82 0.27
CA ASP A 141 -2.85 0.49 -0.47
C ASP A 141 -3.35 -0.93 -0.17
N MET A 142 -2.43 -1.88 0.09
CA MET A 142 -2.81 -3.24 0.48
C MET A 142 -3.47 -3.27 1.86
N ALA A 143 -2.85 -2.67 2.87
CA ALA A 143 -3.43 -2.58 4.22
C ALA A 143 -4.81 -1.89 4.17
N PHE A 144 -4.91 -0.79 3.44
CA PHE A 144 -6.17 -0.08 3.23
C PHE A 144 -7.26 -0.98 2.63
N SER A 145 -6.95 -1.72 1.55
CA SER A 145 -7.89 -2.60 0.87
C SER A 145 -8.43 -3.70 1.79
N ILE A 146 -7.55 -4.28 2.61
CA ILE A 146 -7.95 -5.36 3.51
C ILE A 146 -8.75 -4.83 4.71
N LEU A 147 -8.44 -3.63 5.18
CA LEU A 147 -9.27 -2.98 6.20
C LEU A 147 -10.68 -2.68 5.67
N ILE A 148 -10.84 -2.23 4.42
CA ILE A 148 -12.15 -2.07 3.78
C ILE A 148 -12.87 -3.43 3.66
N LEU A 149 -12.14 -4.50 3.28
CA LEU A 149 -12.70 -5.86 3.29
C LEU A 149 -13.22 -6.24 4.68
N MET A 150 -12.46 -5.96 5.75
CA MET A 150 -12.88 -6.25 7.12
C MET A 150 -14.11 -5.42 7.52
N VAL A 151 -14.14 -4.13 7.21
CA VAL A 151 -15.33 -3.28 7.46
C VAL A 151 -16.58 -3.90 6.87
N LEU A 152 -16.55 -4.23 5.58
CA LEU A 152 -17.73 -4.71 4.85
C LEU A 152 -18.09 -6.17 5.21
N TRP A 153 -17.08 -7.00 5.53
CA TRP A 153 -17.34 -8.34 6.06
C TRP A 153 -18.05 -8.29 7.43
N PHE A 154 -17.52 -7.49 8.36
CA PHE A 154 -18.13 -7.35 9.69
C PHE A 154 -19.49 -6.68 9.62
N PHE A 155 -19.70 -5.71 8.73
CA PHE A 155 -21.04 -5.17 8.44
C PHE A 155 -22.01 -6.26 7.97
N MET A 156 -21.62 -7.07 6.98
CA MET A 156 -22.43 -8.17 6.45
C MET A 156 -22.81 -9.17 7.55
N MET A 157 -21.87 -9.49 8.44
CA MET A 157 -22.12 -10.37 9.59
C MET A 157 -23.09 -9.73 10.58
N GLY A 158 -22.89 -8.47 10.92
CA GLY A 158 -23.72 -7.72 11.85
C GLY A 158 -25.15 -7.53 11.34
N TYR A 159 -25.30 -7.33 10.02
CA TYR A 159 -26.60 -7.17 9.37
C TYR A 159 -27.46 -8.43 9.50
N GLN A 160 -26.87 -9.62 9.52
CA GLN A 160 -27.56 -10.92 9.60
C GLN A 160 -27.75 -11.45 11.04
N GLN A 161 -27.26 -10.73 12.06
CA GLN A 161 -27.30 -11.17 13.44
C GLN A 161 -28.24 -10.30 14.30
N ALA A 162 -28.48 -10.75 15.53
CA ALA A 162 -29.22 -10.03 16.54
C ALA A 162 -28.50 -10.02 17.88
N GLY A 163 -28.92 -9.12 18.79
CA GLY A 163 -28.39 -9.04 20.16
C GLY A 163 -26.89 -8.84 20.27
N ARG A 164 -26.24 -9.53 21.21
CA ARG A 164 -24.79 -9.36 21.49
C ARG A 164 -23.90 -9.63 20.28
N LYS A 165 -24.24 -10.59 19.43
CA LYS A 165 -23.47 -10.89 18.22
C LYS A 165 -23.53 -9.73 17.23
N LYS A 166 -24.68 -9.13 17.05
CA LYS A 166 -24.85 -7.93 16.21
C LYS A 166 -23.98 -6.79 16.74
N LEU A 167 -24.08 -6.50 18.05
CA LEU A 167 -23.27 -5.47 18.68
C LEU A 167 -21.77 -5.68 18.41
N TYR A 168 -21.27 -6.90 18.61
CA TYR A 168 -19.86 -7.22 18.35
C TYR A 168 -19.46 -6.96 16.89
N TYR A 169 -20.21 -7.48 15.93
CA TYR A 169 -19.87 -7.34 14.52
C TYR A 169 -19.97 -5.90 14.03
N VAL A 170 -21.03 -5.20 14.40
CA VAL A 170 -21.21 -3.78 14.02
C VAL A 170 -20.09 -2.92 14.64
N SER A 171 -19.81 -3.10 15.93
CA SER A 171 -18.71 -2.36 16.59
C SER A 171 -17.36 -2.66 15.94
N ALA A 172 -17.06 -3.92 15.61
CA ALA A 172 -15.84 -4.30 14.89
C ALA A 172 -15.75 -3.61 13.52
N SER A 173 -16.88 -3.53 12.78
CA SER A 173 -16.92 -2.80 11.51
C SER A 173 -16.50 -1.34 11.67
N PHE A 174 -17.00 -0.62 12.70
CA PHE A 174 -16.61 0.76 12.97
C PHE A 174 -15.14 0.88 13.41
N VAL A 175 -14.63 -0.04 14.23
CA VAL A 175 -13.20 -0.06 14.60
C VAL A 175 -12.32 -0.22 13.38
N PHE A 176 -12.63 -1.16 12.47
CA PHE A 176 -11.87 -1.32 11.23
C PHE A 176 -12.00 -0.11 10.29
N MET A 177 -13.13 0.60 10.33
CA MET A 177 -13.30 1.85 9.61
C MET A 177 -12.37 2.95 10.14
N VAL A 178 -12.20 3.05 11.46
CA VAL A 178 -11.21 3.94 12.10
C VAL A 178 -9.79 3.56 11.69
N LEU A 179 -9.45 2.27 11.71
CA LEU A 179 -8.14 1.81 11.26
C LEU A 179 -7.90 2.12 9.77
N ALA A 180 -8.91 1.97 8.91
CA ALA A 180 -8.83 2.35 7.51
C ALA A 180 -8.62 3.86 7.33
N PHE A 181 -9.27 4.69 8.16
CA PHE A 181 -9.02 6.13 8.23
C PHE A 181 -7.57 6.42 8.63
N LEU A 182 -7.06 5.76 9.66
CA LEU A 182 -5.68 5.93 10.12
C LEU A 182 -4.62 5.44 9.12
N VAL A 183 -5.00 4.69 8.08
CA VAL A 183 -4.12 4.33 6.95
C VAL A 183 -4.19 5.36 5.81
N LYS A 184 -5.39 5.80 5.43
CA LYS A 184 -5.57 6.57 4.17
C LYS A 184 -6.48 7.80 4.31
N GLY A 185 -6.81 8.21 5.53
CA GLY A 185 -7.66 9.37 5.82
C GLY A 185 -9.13 9.15 5.43
N PRO A 186 -9.86 10.21 5.01
CA PRO A 186 -11.31 10.18 4.80
C PRO A 186 -11.82 9.06 3.91
N ALA A 187 -11.02 8.59 2.95
CA ALA A 187 -11.40 7.47 2.09
C ALA A 187 -11.73 6.18 2.87
N GLY A 188 -11.11 6.01 4.07
CA GLY A 188 -11.36 4.85 4.94
C GLY A 188 -12.75 4.82 5.54
N ILE A 189 -13.43 5.96 5.61
CA ILE A 189 -14.81 6.09 6.08
C ILE A 189 -15.77 6.19 4.87
N LEU A 190 -15.44 7.07 3.92
CA LEU A 190 -16.36 7.39 2.83
C LEU A 190 -16.66 6.21 1.91
N LEU A 191 -15.64 5.39 1.58
CA LEU A 191 -15.84 4.25 0.68
C LEU A 191 -16.79 3.18 1.29
N PRO A 192 -16.54 2.64 2.50
CA PRO A 192 -17.45 1.64 3.07
C PRO A 192 -18.81 2.23 3.42
N MET A 193 -18.89 3.47 3.91
CA MET A 193 -20.17 4.12 4.19
C MET A 193 -21.04 4.26 2.93
N PHE A 194 -20.44 4.63 1.80
CA PHE A 194 -21.16 4.68 0.53
C PHE A 194 -21.72 3.31 0.13
N VAL A 195 -20.91 2.24 0.24
CA VAL A 195 -21.33 0.87 -0.08
C VAL A 195 -22.46 0.42 0.84
N VAL A 196 -22.32 0.66 2.15
CA VAL A 196 -23.33 0.32 3.17
C VAL A 196 -24.62 1.09 2.90
N SER A 197 -24.55 2.40 2.67
CA SER A 197 -25.73 3.23 2.38
C SER A 197 -26.44 2.80 1.11
N ALA A 198 -25.70 2.50 0.04
CA ALA A 198 -26.27 1.99 -1.21
C ALA A 198 -26.96 0.62 -1.01
N PHE A 199 -26.36 -0.26 -0.21
CA PHE A 199 -26.94 -1.55 0.13
C PHE A 199 -28.25 -1.38 0.92
N LEU A 200 -28.25 -0.57 1.98
CA LEU A 200 -29.43 -0.32 2.81
C LEU A 200 -30.54 0.39 2.03
N LEU A 201 -30.19 1.28 1.10
CA LEU A 201 -31.14 1.91 0.18
C LEU A 201 -31.86 0.86 -0.68
N LEU A 202 -31.14 -0.07 -1.26
CA LEU A 202 -31.71 -1.13 -2.11
C LEU A 202 -32.47 -2.21 -1.31
N GLU A 203 -32.10 -2.42 -0.05
CA GLU A 203 -32.88 -3.28 0.89
C GLU A 203 -34.04 -2.55 1.55
N ARG A 204 -34.17 -1.22 1.38
CA ARG A 204 -35.13 -0.34 2.03
C ARG A 204 -35.12 -0.42 3.56
N ASP A 205 -33.95 -0.63 4.14
CA ASP A 205 -33.73 -0.84 5.58
C ASP A 205 -32.80 0.21 6.19
N PHE A 206 -33.16 1.49 6.08
CA PHE A 206 -32.42 2.57 6.75
C PHE A 206 -32.57 2.53 8.28
N THR A 207 -33.58 1.86 8.80
CA THR A 207 -33.80 1.70 10.23
C THR A 207 -32.64 0.97 10.91
N PHE A 208 -31.89 0.17 10.14
CA PHE A 208 -30.68 -0.47 10.62
C PHE A 208 -29.68 0.52 11.22
N LEU A 209 -29.50 1.69 10.60
CA LEU A 209 -28.55 2.72 11.08
C LEU A 209 -28.99 3.35 12.42
N CYS A 210 -30.27 3.36 12.70
CA CYS A 210 -30.83 3.91 13.94
C CYS A 210 -30.85 2.90 15.09
N GLN A 211 -30.43 1.66 14.87
CA GLN A 211 -30.38 0.65 15.91
C GLN A 211 -29.30 0.94 16.94
N LYS A 212 -29.56 0.58 18.20
CA LYS A 212 -28.63 0.85 19.33
C LYS A 212 -27.22 0.33 19.11
N GLU A 213 -27.08 -0.79 18.39
CA GLU A 213 -25.80 -1.39 18.04
C GLU A 213 -25.00 -0.51 17.07
N CYS A 214 -25.67 0.13 16.12
CA CYS A 214 -25.05 1.08 15.21
C CYS A 214 -24.71 2.38 15.91
N ILE A 215 -25.60 2.91 16.76
CA ILE A 215 -25.36 4.11 17.58
C ILE A 215 -24.12 3.87 18.46
N PHE A 216 -24.03 2.72 19.14
CA PHE A 216 -22.86 2.35 19.92
C PHE A 216 -21.59 2.27 19.06
N GLY A 217 -21.65 1.64 17.88
CA GLY A 217 -20.53 1.60 16.94
C GLY A 217 -20.07 2.98 16.50
N TYR A 218 -21.02 3.88 16.20
CA TYR A 218 -20.73 5.29 15.86
C TYR A 218 -20.04 6.02 17.00
N THR A 219 -20.56 5.92 18.22
CA THR A 219 -19.99 6.59 19.38
C THR A 219 -18.59 6.06 19.70
N LEU A 220 -18.38 4.74 19.62
CA LEU A 220 -17.08 4.11 19.78
C LEU A 220 -16.10 4.57 18.70
N GLY A 221 -16.48 4.50 17.42
CA GLY A 221 -15.61 4.91 16.31
C GLY A 221 -15.27 6.40 16.35
N SER A 222 -16.27 7.25 16.57
CA SER A 222 -16.06 8.70 16.69
C SER A 222 -15.19 9.04 17.90
N GLY A 223 -15.40 8.37 19.04
CA GLY A 223 -14.58 8.56 20.24
C GLY A 223 -13.10 8.22 19.98
N LEU A 224 -12.82 7.09 19.33
CA LEU A 224 -11.45 6.70 18.95
C LEU A 224 -10.80 7.72 18.01
N LEU A 225 -11.53 8.24 17.02
CA LEU A 225 -11.03 9.26 16.10
C LEU A 225 -10.79 10.61 16.83
N ILE A 226 -11.69 11.02 17.71
CA ILE A 226 -11.54 12.26 18.49
C ILE A 226 -10.31 12.15 19.38
N ILE A 227 -10.14 11.04 20.10
CA ILE A 227 -8.97 10.80 20.95
C ILE A 227 -7.70 10.93 20.13
N TRP A 228 -7.62 10.23 18.98
CA TRP A 228 -6.45 10.32 18.11
C TRP A 228 -6.21 11.76 17.63
N PHE A 229 -7.27 12.47 17.21
CA PHE A 229 -7.14 13.83 16.69
C PHE A 229 -6.69 14.83 17.76
N VAL A 230 -7.20 14.70 18.98
CA VAL A 230 -6.78 15.53 20.13
C VAL A 230 -5.30 15.27 20.46
N LEU A 231 -4.88 13.99 20.51
CA LEU A 231 -3.49 13.61 20.71
C LEU A 231 -2.57 14.14 19.60
N PHE A 232 -3.00 14.08 18.35
CA PHE A 232 -2.25 14.61 17.23
C PHE A 232 -2.10 16.14 17.31
N LEU A 233 -3.19 16.86 17.56
CA LEU A 233 -3.17 18.33 17.67
C LEU A 233 -2.42 18.85 18.91
N SER A 234 -2.30 18.06 19.98
CA SER A 234 -1.47 18.44 21.13
C SER A 234 0.03 18.46 20.82
N HIS A 235 0.46 17.80 19.71
CA HIS A 235 1.87 17.72 19.29
C HIS A 235 2.17 18.54 18.03
N VAL A 236 1.15 19.09 17.37
CA VAL A 236 1.31 19.85 16.12
C VAL A 236 0.65 21.22 16.27
N SER A 237 1.41 22.29 16.08
CA SER A 237 0.83 23.63 16.07
C SER A 237 -0.09 23.81 14.86
N TRP A 238 -1.14 24.61 15.03
CA TRP A 238 -2.09 24.91 13.95
C TRP A 238 -1.39 25.51 12.73
N GLU A 239 -0.38 26.35 12.93
CA GLU A 239 0.41 26.98 11.87
C GLU A 239 1.21 25.94 11.07
N ALA A 240 1.85 24.99 11.75
CA ALA A 240 2.58 23.90 11.10
C ALA A 240 1.65 22.98 10.30
N LEU A 241 0.48 22.67 10.83
CA LEU A 241 -0.56 21.92 10.12
C LEU A 241 -1.00 22.65 8.86
N TRP A 242 -1.33 23.95 8.99
CA TRP A 242 -1.82 24.77 7.89
C TRP A 242 -0.78 25.00 6.79
N SER A 243 0.48 25.24 7.17
CA SER A 243 1.58 25.37 6.20
C SER A 243 1.81 24.08 5.41
N SER A 244 1.75 22.94 6.09
CA SER A 244 1.90 21.64 5.46
C SER A 244 0.73 21.28 4.52
N LEU A 245 -0.49 21.67 4.87
CA LEU A 245 -1.67 21.51 3.99
C LEU A 245 -1.57 22.38 2.75
N LYS A 246 -1.11 23.62 2.87
CA LYS A 246 -0.89 24.53 1.72
C LYS A 246 0.22 24.04 0.79
N GLY A 247 1.28 23.41 1.34
CA GLY A 247 2.39 22.84 0.59
C GLY A 247 2.07 21.51 -0.10
N ALA A 248 0.91 20.91 0.19
CA ALA A 248 0.48 19.67 -0.42
C ALA A 248 0.09 19.86 -1.90
N ASN A 249 1.09 19.89 -2.79
CA ASN A 249 0.88 19.84 -4.22
C ASN A 249 0.20 18.52 -4.59
N ILE A 250 -1.11 18.56 -4.83
CA ILE A 250 -1.85 17.45 -5.41
C ILE A 250 -1.42 17.31 -6.85
N ILE A 251 -0.40 16.47 -7.12
CA ILE A 251 0.05 16.16 -8.47
C ILE A 251 -1.10 15.50 -9.21
N THR A 252 -1.72 16.26 -10.11
CA THR A 252 -2.94 15.90 -10.81
C THR A 252 -2.62 15.20 -12.12
N ARG A 253 -2.35 13.89 -12.10
CA ARG A 253 -2.44 13.11 -13.34
C ARG A 253 -3.91 12.89 -13.67
N LYS A 254 -4.44 13.72 -14.53
CA LYS A 254 -5.77 13.52 -15.11
C LYS A 254 -5.71 12.34 -16.08
N ALA A 255 -6.46 11.28 -15.82
CA ALA A 255 -6.64 10.16 -16.74
C ALA A 255 -8.09 10.16 -17.26
N PRO A 256 -8.36 9.60 -18.46
CA PRO A 256 -9.71 9.52 -19.00
C PRO A 256 -10.68 8.79 -18.05
N PHE A 257 -11.96 9.15 -18.05
CA PHE A 257 -12.98 8.58 -17.14
C PHE A 257 -13.11 7.05 -17.27
N TYR A 258 -12.90 6.52 -18.47
CA TYR A 258 -12.97 5.08 -18.77
C TYR A 258 -11.71 4.29 -18.35
N SER A 259 -10.69 4.96 -17.80
CA SER A 259 -9.41 4.33 -17.46
C SER A 259 -9.55 3.10 -16.58
N TYR A 260 -10.44 3.12 -15.59
CA TYR A 260 -10.64 1.96 -14.72
C TYR A 260 -11.35 0.81 -15.43
N ALA A 261 -12.26 1.09 -16.37
CA ALA A 261 -12.93 0.07 -17.16
C ALA A 261 -11.95 -0.70 -18.08
N VAL A 262 -10.94 -0.02 -18.61
CA VAL A 262 -9.87 -0.64 -19.38
C VAL A 262 -8.88 -1.37 -18.46
N ARG A 263 -8.48 -0.71 -17.37
CA ARG A 263 -7.47 -1.24 -16.45
C ARG A 263 -7.89 -2.53 -15.75
N ILE A 264 -9.16 -2.72 -15.44
CA ILE A 264 -9.63 -3.92 -14.74
C ILE A 264 -9.30 -5.21 -15.50
N TRP A 265 -9.26 -5.16 -16.84
CA TRP A 265 -8.89 -6.30 -17.69
C TRP A 265 -7.45 -6.73 -17.51
N LEU A 266 -6.54 -5.76 -17.34
CA LEU A 266 -5.11 -6.00 -17.13
C LEU A 266 -4.79 -6.27 -15.65
N ASP A 267 -5.40 -5.50 -14.77
CA ASP A 267 -5.05 -5.48 -13.35
C ASP A 267 -5.67 -6.68 -12.59
N PHE A 268 -6.83 -7.21 -13.05
CA PHE A 268 -7.44 -8.44 -12.52
C PHE A 268 -7.07 -9.68 -13.34
N ALA A 269 -6.20 -9.55 -14.37
CA ALA A 269 -5.73 -10.69 -15.14
C ALA A 269 -5.04 -11.75 -14.26
N PRO A 270 -5.16 -13.06 -14.63
CA PRO A 270 -5.87 -13.58 -15.78
C PRO A 270 -7.38 -13.79 -15.55
N TRP A 271 -7.86 -13.56 -14.35
CA TRP A 271 -9.24 -13.86 -13.93
C TRP A 271 -10.27 -12.94 -14.56
N SER A 272 -9.85 -11.79 -15.08
CA SER A 272 -10.70 -10.86 -15.84
C SER A 272 -11.37 -11.54 -17.07
N PHE A 273 -10.74 -12.54 -17.69
CA PHE A 273 -11.34 -13.29 -18.80
C PHE A 273 -12.66 -13.98 -18.43
N PHE A 274 -12.90 -14.22 -17.14
CA PHE A 274 -14.13 -14.83 -16.66
C PHE A 274 -15.24 -13.83 -16.31
N LEU A 275 -14.97 -12.52 -16.37
CA LEU A 275 -15.97 -11.49 -16.03
C LEU A 275 -17.21 -11.51 -16.92
N PRO A 276 -17.11 -11.67 -18.27
CA PRO A 276 -18.31 -11.77 -19.10
C PRO A 276 -19.17 -12.98 -18.74
N SER A 277 -18.57 -14.15 -18.52
CA SER A 277 -19.30 -15.35 -18.12
C SER A 277 -19.90 -15.24 -16.71
N LEU A 278 -19.25 -14.52 -15.81
CA LEU A 278 -19.78 -14.20 -14.49
C LEU A 278 -21.02 -13.30 -14.58
N VAL A 279 -20.99 -12.26 -15.41
CA VAL A 279 -22.14 -11.35 -15.61
C VAL A 279 -23.33 -12.13 -16.15
N MET A 280 -23.13 -12.99 -17.17
CA MET A 280 -24.19 -13.86 -17.70
C MET A 280 -24.72 -14.84 -16.63
N TYR A 281 -23.84 -15.41 -15.82
CA TYR A 281 -24.23 -16.31 -14.73
C TYR A 281 -25.09 -15.59 -13.67
N LEU A 282 -24.68 -14.37 -13.26
CA LEU A 282 -25.44 -13.58 -12.28
C LEU A 282 -26.78 -13.10 -12.84
N HIS A 283 -26.86 -12.78 -14.14
CA HIS A 283 -28.11 -12.37 -14.78
C HIS A 283 -29.16 -13.51 -14.80
N ASN A 284 -28.71 -14.75 -15.01
CA ASN A 284 -29.59 -15.91 -15.19
C ASN A 284 -29.92 -16.62 -13.87
N LYS A 285 -29.62 -16.05 -12.71
CA LYS A 285 -29.95 -16.64 -11.42
C LYS A 285 -30.57 -15.64 -10.44
N LYS A 286 -31.30 -16.15 -9.44
CA LYS A 286 -31.69 -15.35 -8.28
C LYS A 286 -30.48 -15.04 -7.41
N ILE A 287 -30.14 -13.76 -7.32
CA ILE A 287 -28.98 -13.26 -6.54
C ILE A 287 -29.35 -13.28 -5.05
N THR A 288 -28.48 -13.86 -4.22
CA THR A 288 -28.62 -13.85 -2.76
C THR A 288 -28.28 -12.46 -2.19
N GLN A 289 -28.75 -12.18 -0.95
CA GLN A 289 -28.45 -10.90 -0.28
C GLN A 289 -26.93 -10.65 -0.15
N ASN A 290 -26.15 -11.69 0.17
CA ASN A 290 -24.68 -11.57 0.23
C ASN A 290 -24.08 -11.23 -1.14
N GLU A 291 -24.51 -11.89 -2.20
CA GLU A 291 -24.05 -11.59 -3.56
C GLU A 291 -24.48 -10.20 -4.02
N LYS A 292 -25.65 -9.74 -3.60
CA LYS A 292 -26.14 -8.37 -3.86
C LYS A 292 -25.20 -7.35 -3.22
N LEU A 293 -24.80 -7.55 -1.96
CA LEU A 293 -23.81 -6.69 -1.31
C LEU A 293 -22.48 -6.69 -2.05
N LEU A 294 -21.98 -7.85 -2.50
CA LEU A 294 -20.74 -7.94 -3.26
C LEU A 294 -20.81 -7.16 -4.58
N CYS A 295 -21.93 -7.25 -5.30
CA CYS A 295 -22.17 -6.49 -6.54
C CYS A 295 -22.24 -4.98 -6.28
N ILE A 296 -22.94 -4.55 -5.22
CA ILE A 296 -23.04 -3.14 -4.81
C ILE A 296 -21.67 -2.61 -4.41
N TRP A 297 -20.88 -3.42 -3.71
CA TRP A 297 -19.52 -3.06 -3.32
C TRP A 297 -18.63 -2.80 -4.54
N ILE A 298 -18.64 -3.71 -5.53
CA ILE A 298 -17.88 -3.54 -6.78
C ILE A 298 -18.36 -2.28 -7.51
N ALA A 299 -19.66 -2.18 -7.77
CA ALA A 299 -20.23 -1.07 -8.53
C ALA A 299 -20.05 0.28 -7.80
N GLY A 300 -20.29 0.31 -6.50
CA GLY A 300 -20.22 1.53 -5.69
C GLY A 300 -18.82 2.13 -5.65
N ILE A 301 -17.80 1.30 -5.37
CA ILE A 301 -16.42 1.79 -5.37
C ILE A 301 -16.00 2.16 -6.79
N PHE A 302 -16.37 1.39 -7.81
CA PHE A 302 -16.03 1.69 -9.19
C PHE A 302 -16.60 3.05 -9.63
N VAL A 303 -17.87 3.34 -9.28
CA VAL A 303 -18.53 4.62 -9.57
C VAL A 303 -17.80 5.77 -8.88
N ILE A 304 -17.54 5.66 -7.57
CA ILE A 304 -16.80 6.70 -6.83
C ILE A 304 -15.46 6.98 -7.50
N LEU A 305 -14.68 5.95 -7.78
CA LEU A 305 -13.35 6.10 -8.40
C LEU A 305 -13.43 6.72 -9.80
N THR A 306 -14.49 6.47 -10.54
CA THR A 306 -14.70 7.04 -11.88
C THR A 306 -15.06 8.52 -11.84
N ILE A 307 -15.81 8.95 -10.82
CA ILE A 307 -16.17 10.36 -10.62
C ILE A 307 -14.94 11.19 -10.26
N PHE A 308 -14.04 10.67 -9.42
CA PHE A 308 -12.84 11.40 -9.02
C PHE A 308 -11.83 11.50 -10.17
N PRO A 309 -11.26 12.70 -10.44
CA PRO A 309 -10.36 12.91 -11.57
C PRO A 309 -8.98 12.24 -11.38
N TYR A 310 -8.59 11.92 -10.14
CA TYR A 310 -7.29 11.34 -9.80
C TYR A 310 -7.33 9.82 -9.91
N ARG A 311 -6.98 9.28 -11.08
CA ARG A 311 -7.09 7.87 -11.38
C ARG A 311 -5.74 7.18 -11.30
N ASN A 312 -5.58 6.35 -10.26
CA ASN A 312 -4.44 5.47 -10.12
C ASN A 312 -4.94 4.01 -10.03
N PRO A 313 -4.38 3.07 -10.81
CA PRO A 313 -4.83 1.67 -10.83
C PRO A 313 -4.96 1.04 -9.44
N ARG A 314 -4.04 1.34 -8.53
CA ARG A 314 -4.04 0.81 -7.16
C ARG A 314 -5.28 1.18 -6.32
N TYR A 315 -6.01 2.23 -6.71
CA TYR A 315 -7.24 2.61 -6.00
C TYR A 315 -8.38 1.61 -6.22
N MET A 316 -8.29 0.77 -7.28
CA MET A 316 -9.24 -0.33 -7.51
C MET A 316 -9.03 -1.53 -6.56
N LEU A 317 -7.94 -1.58 -5.81
CA LEU A 317 -7.61 -2.73 -4.97
C LEU A 317 -8.77 -3.19 -4.04
N PRO A 318 -9.55 -2.28 -3.41
CA PRO A 318 -10.70 -2.67 -2.59
C PRO A 318 -11.84 -3.36 -3.36
N ILE A 319 -11.84 -3.35 -4.70
CA ILE A 319 -12.83 -4.07 -5.54
C ILE A 319 -12.42 -5.54 -5.72
N PHE A 320 -11.14 -5.89 -5.55
CA PHE A 320 -10.60 -7.21 -5.86
C PHE A 320 -11.15 -8.33 -4.94
N PRO A 321 -11.30 -8.14 -3.62
CA PRO A 321 -11.90 -9.17 -2.77
C PRO A 321 -13.31 -9.59 -3.20
N PRO A 322 -14.29 -8.68 -3.43
CA PRO A 322 -15.62 -9.11 -3.88
C PRO A 322 -15.62 -9.68 -5.31
N LEU A 323 -14.76 -9.19 -6.21
CA LEU A 323 -14.57 -9.82 -7.53
C LEU A 323 -14.03 -11.25 -7.41
N ALA A 324 -13.03 -11.47 -6.57
CA ALA A 324 -12.44 -12.79 -6.35
C ALA A 324 -13.47 -13.77 -5.73
N LEU A 325 -14.31 -13.29 -4.82
CA LEU A 325 -15.41 -14.08 -4.26
C LEU A 325 -16.39 -14.53 -5.35
N LEU A 326 -16.92 -13.59 -6.15
CA LEU A 326 -17.89 -13.91 -7.19
C LEU A 326 -17.30 -14.79 -8.31
N VAL A 327 -16.08 -14.46 -8.80
CA VAL A 327 -15.38 -15.26 -9.81
C VAL A 327 -15.05 -16.64 -9.26
N GLY A 328 -14.56 -16.73 -8.02
CA GLY A 328 -14.22 -18.00 -7.39
C GLY A 328 -15.43 -18.93 -7.24
N ASN A 329 -16.59 -18.40 -6.82
CA ASN A 329 -17.83 -19.17 -6.77
C ASN A 329 -18.31 -19.59 -8.17
N HIS A 330 -18.16 -18.74 -9.18
CA HIS A 330 -18.48 -19.10 -10.55
C HIS A 330 -17.56 -20.22 -11.08
N LEU A 331 -16.25 -20.13 -10.83
CA LEU A 331 -15.24 -21.10 -11.26
C LEU A 331 -15.33 -22.41 -10.46
N SER A 332 -15.87 -22.43 -9.25
CA SER A 332 -16.06 -23.67 -8.49
C SER A 332 -16.96 -24.68 -9.20
N ARG A 333 -17.75 -24.23 -10.15
CA ARG A 333 -18.65 -25.03 -11.01
C ARG A 333 -17.97 -25.54 -12.31
N LYS A 334 -16.75 -25.07 -12.60
CA LYS A 334 -15.97 -25.45 -13.77
C LYS A 334 -14.96 -26.56 -13.42
N PRO A 335 -14.31 -27.24 -14.37
CA PRO A 335 -13.31 -28.24 -14.06
C PRO A 335 -12.16 -27.67 -13.19
N LEU A 336 -11.84 -28.34 -12.09
CA LEU A 336 -10.80 -27.86 -11.13
C LEU A 336 -9.42 -27.72 -11.78
N ARG A 337 -9.09 -28.59 -12.75
CA ARG A 337 -7.82 -28.52 -13.52
C ARG A 337 -7.64 -27.18 -14.21
N LEU A 338 -8.71 -26.58 -14.74
CA LEU A 338 -8.62 -25.26 -15.37
C LEU A 338 -8.14 -24.20 -14.36
N PHE A 339 -8.71 -24.20 -13.15
CA PHE A 339 -8.26 -23.29 -12.09
C PHE A 339 -6.80 -23.55 -11.70
N ILE A 340 -6.42 -24.81 -11.48
CA ILE A 340 -5.04 -25.18 -11.07
C ILE A 340 -4.02 -24.71 -12.11
N ILE A 341 -4.29 -24.97 -13.40
CA ILE A 341 -3.39 -24.55 -14.48
C ILE A 341 -3.21 -23.03 -14.49
N ILE A 342 -4.33 -22.28 -14.48
CA ILE A 342 -4.27 -20.82 -14.52
C ILE A 342 -3.61 -20.25 -13.26
N PHE A 343 -3.91 -20.81 -12.09
CA PHE A 343 -3.31 -20.41 -10.81
C PHE A 343 -1.79 -20.59 -10.80
N CYS A 344 -1.31 -21.79 -11.17
CA CYS A 344 0.13 -22.09 -11.23
C CYS A 344 0.84 -21.26 -12.30
N ALA A 345 0.25 -21.15 -13.49
CA ALA A 345 0.79 -20.32 -14.56
C ALA A 345 0.90 -18.85 -14.15
N SER A 346 -0.13 -18.32 -13.50
CA SER A 346 -0.11 -16.93 -13.01
C SER A 346 1.01 -16.70 -11.99
N ALA A 347 1.14 -17.58 -10.99
CA ALA A 347 2.18 -17.47 -9.99
C ALA A 347 3.58 -17.49 -10.62
N ILE A 348 3.82 -18.40 -11.57
CA ILE A 348 5.10 -18.50 -12.30
C ILE A 348 5.35 -17.25 -13.16
N VAL A 349 4.35 -16.82 -13.92
CA VAL A 349 4.48 -15.65 -14.83
C VAL A 349 4.76 -14.37 -14.06
N TRP A 350 4.07 -14.15 -12.92
CA TRP A 350 4.30 -12.94 -12.14
C TRP A 350 5.69 -12.91 -11.50
N HIS A 351 6.19 -14.04 -10.99
CA HIS A 351 7.55 -14.12 -10.48
C HIS A 351 8.60 -14.00 -11.58
N ALA A 352 8.39 -14.67 -12.72
CA ALA A 352 9.28 -14.54 -13.86
C ALA A 352 9.35 -13.09 -14.38
N LYS A 353 8.21 -12.41 -14.47
CA LYS A 353 8.14 -10.99 -14.84
C LYS A 353 8.93 -10.11 -13.85
N GLU A 354 8.83 -10.37 -12.55
CA GLU A 354 9.58 -9.65 -11.54
C GLU A 354 11.09 -9.88 -11.67
N LEU A 355 11.52 -11.13 -11.85
CA LEU A 355 12.94 -11.47 -12.03
C LEU A 355 13.52 -10.87 -13.31
N VAL A 356 12.77 -10.94 -14.44
CA VAL A 356 13.16 -10.30 -15.69
C VAL A 356 13.27 -8.79 -15.52
N TRP A 357 12.33 -8.17 -14.79
CA TRP A 357 12.39 -6.74 -14.53
C TRP A 357 13.62 -6.36 -13.69
N ILE A 358 13.94 -7.12 -12.63
CA ILE A 358 15.13 -6.90 -11.80
C ILE A 358 16.40 -6.99 -12.67
N ASN A 359 16.52 -8.02 -13.51
CA ASN A 359 17.69 -8.23 -14.36
C ASN A 359 17.86 -7.16 -15.44
N ARG A 360 16.76 -6.62 -15.97
CA ARG A 360 16.77 -5.55 -16.98
C ARG A 360 16.97 -4.15 -16.40
N ASN A 361 16.83 -4.01 -15.08
CA ASN A 361 17.02 -2.74 -14.38
C ASN A 361 18.09 -2.88 -13.29
N PRO A 362 19.39 -3.06 -13.65
CA PRO A 362 20.46 -3.18 -12.69
C PRO A 362 20.54 -1.97 -11.76
N GLN A 363 20.06 -0.82 -12.21
CA GLN A 363 19.93 0.40 -11.41
C GLN A 363 18.99 0.24 -10.19
N ALA A 364 18.03 -0.66 -10.25
CA ALA A 364 17.18 -1.02 -9.11
C ALA A 364 17.95 -1.73 -7.98
N VAL A 365 19.17 -2.16 -8.25
CA VAL A 365 20.07 -2.83 -7.29
C VAL A 365 21.22 -1.92 -6.84
N GLN A 366 21.50 -0.83 -7.55
CA GLN A 366 22.67 0.04 -7.34
C GLN A 366 22.55 1.02 -6.16
N GLY A 367 21.33 1.30 -5.65
CA GLY A 367 21.12 2.20 -4.51
C GLY A 367 22.01 1.87 -3.30
N PRO A 368 22.07 0.61 -2.83
CA PRO A 368 22.96 0.22 -1.74
C PRO A 368 24.45 0.40 -2.05
N ALA A 369 24.89 0.11 -3.27
CA ALA A 369 26.28 0.27 -3.66
C ALA A 369 26.72 1.75 -3.64
N LEU A 370 25.87 2.64 -4.13
CA LEU A 370 26.09 4.09 -4.06
C LEU A 370 26.15 4.57 -2.60
N ALA A 371 25.25 4.06 -1.76
CA ALA A 371 25.22 4.40 -0.34
C ALA A 371 26.50 4.00 0.40
N VAL A 372 26.97 2.77 0.18
CA VAL A 372 28.23 2.28 0.75
C VAL A 372 29.40 3.15 0.30
N ALA A 373 29.39 3.60 -0.96
CA ALA A 373 30.46 4.43 -1.51
C ALA A 373 30.45 5.88 -0.99
N ILE A 374 29.29 6.42 -0.61
CA ILE A 374 29.14 7.79 -0.07
C ILE A 374 29.26 7.82 1.46
N LYS A 375 28.91 6.73 2.14
CA LYS A 375 28.90 6.64 3.61
C LYS A 375 30.16 7.15 4.31
N PRO A 376 31.38 6.87 3.84
CA PRO A 376 32.60 7.37 4.49
C PRO A 376 32.74 8.91 4.51
N TYR A 377 31.97 9.60 3.66
CA TYR A 377 32.02 11.06 3.55
C TYR A 377 30.90 11.75 4.32
N LEU A 378 29.92 11.00 4.86
CA LEU A 378 28.76 11.58 5.56
C LEU A 378 29.13 12.31 6.87
N ASP A 379 30.20 11.89 7.51
CA ASP A 379 30.71 12.53 8.74
C ASP A 379 31.33 13.91 8.44
N ASN A 380 31.65 14.19 7.18
CA ASN A 380 32.07 15.48 6.68
C ASN A 380 30.85 16.22 6.13
N HIS A 381 30.76 17.52 6.30
CA HIS A 381 29.61 18.31 5.83
C HIS A 381 29.40 18.15 4.32
N ILE A 382 28.51 17.23 3.90
CA ILE A 382 28.15 17.01 2.50
C ILE A 382 26.90 17.83 2.15
N PHE A 383 26.97 18.55 1.04
CA PHE A 383 25.85 19.23 0.42
C PHE A 383 25.54 18.61 -0.94
N ALA A 384 24.26 18.52 -1.29
CA ALA A 384 23.80 18.13 -2.61
C ALA A 384 23.43 19.38 -3.41
N TYR A 385 23.79 19.42 -4.69
CA TYR A 385 23.41 20.53 -5.57
C TYR A 385 22.87 20.02 -6.90
N LYS A 386 21.64 20.45 -7.22
CA LYS A 386 20.94 20.05 -8.46
C LYS A 386 20.90 18.54 -8.70
N ILE A 387 20.86 17.76 -7.63
CA ILE A 387 20.62 16.31 -7.71
C ILE A 387 19.12 16.08 -7.79
N GLU A 388 18.73 15.14 -8.64
CA GLU A 388 17.33 14.71 -8.73
C GLU A 388 16.85 14.14 -7.40
N ASP A 389 15.66 14.56 -6.94
CA ASP A 389 15.12 14.18 -5.62
C ASP A 389 15.07 12.66 -5.42
N GLY A 390 14.71 11.89 -6.46
CA GLY A 390 14.66 10.42 -6.39
C GLY A 390 16.03 9.77 -6.12
N ILE A 391 17.13 10.35 -6.61
CA ILE A 391 18.49 9.88 -6.36
C ILE A 391 18.90 10.27 -4.95
N LEU A 392 18.64 11.52 -4.55
CA LEU A 392 18.96 12.02 -3.22
C LEU A 392 18.25 11.23 -2.12
N GLU A 393 17.00 10.89 -2.31
CA GLU A 393 16.25 10.04 -1.38
C GLU A 393 16.85 8.63 -1.22
N LYS A 394 17.33 8.02 -2.32
CA LYS A 394 18.03 6.74 -2.25
C LYS A 394 19.35 6.86 -1.48
N ILE A 395 20.12 7.92 -1.72
CA ILE A 395 21.34 8.18 -0.98
C ILE A 395 21.02 8.31 0.51
N ASN A 396 20.08 9.15 0.88
CA ASN A 396 19.69 9.38 2.27
C ASN A 396 19.24 8.08 2.96
N PHE A 397 18.43 7.27 2.28
CA PHE A 397 17.93 6.02 2.84
C PHE A 397 19.01 4.95 3.00
N TYR A 398 19.75 4.64 1.92
CA TYR A 398 20.71 3.52 1.92
C TYR A 398 22.04 3.86 2.60
N ALA A 399 22.48 5.11 2.57
CA ALA A 399 23.65 5.55 3.30
C ALA A 399 23.37 5.85 4.77
N ASP A 400 22.11 5.83 5.17
CA ASP A 400 21.67 6.17 6.51
C ASP A 400 22.01 7.62 6.92
N ALA A 401 21.91 8.53 5.94
CA ALA A 401 22.26 9.94 6.15
C ALA A 401 21.27 10.61 7.11
N PHE A 402 21.78 11.07 8.26
CA PHE A 402 20.99 11.82 9.24
C PHE A 402 21.86 12.90 9.91
N PRO A 403 21.48 14.18 9.82
CA PRO A 403 20.31 14.70 9.09
C PRO A 403 20.39 14.42 7.58
N ALA A 404 19.19 14.28 6.96
CA ALA A 404 19.08 13.97 5.54
C ALA A 404 19.76 15.06 4.67
N LEU A 405 20.53 14.62 3.66
CA LEU A 405 21.12 15.53 2.69
C LEU A 405 20.00 16.27 1.94
N LYS A 406 20.12 17.60 1.86
CA LYS A 406 19.17 18.46 1.14
C LYS A 406 19.85 19.13 -0.04
N ASN A 407 19.13 19.29 -1.14
CA ASN A 407 19.60 20.12 -2.25
C ASN A 407 19.74 21.57 -1.82
N VAL A 408 20.90 22.17 -2.04
CA VAL A 408 21.13 23.61 -1.86
C VAL A 408 20.60 24.33 -3.10
N GLN A 409 19.78 25.34 -2.91
CA GLN A 409 19.21 26.11 -4.04
C GLN A 409 20.26 27.05 -4.66
N LYS A 410 21.11 27.65 -3.83
CA LYS A 410 22.21 28.55 -4.25
C LYS A 410 23.49 28.12 -3.57
N LEU A 411 24.56 28.07 -4.34
CA LEU A 411 25.89 27.70 -3.83
C LEU A 411 26.47 28.76 -2.89
N ASP A 412 26.05 30.01 -3.01
CA ASP A 412 26.45 31.11 -2.12
C ASP A 412 26.01 30.91 -0.66
N THR A 413 25.07 30.00 -0.42
CA THR A 413 24.61 29.65 0.93
C THR A 413 25.50 28.59 1.61
N VAL A 414 26.43 28.00 0.87
CA VAL A 414 27.40 27.03 1.40
C VAL A 414 28.53 27.84 2.04
N SER A 415 28.58 27.81 3.36
CA SER A 415 29.53 28.60 4.18
C SER A 415 30.98 28.26 3.82
N LYS A 416 31.88 29.20 4.01
CA LYS A 416 33.34 29.14 3.73
C LYS A 416 34.16 28.26 4.71
N ASN A 417 33.55 27.28 5.36
CA ASN A 417 34.27 26.42 6.29
C ASN A 417 35.04 25.33 5.53
N ALA A 418 36.31 25.20 5.83
CA ALA A 418 37.21 24.18 5.29
C ALA A 418 36.68 22.75 5.54
N ASN A 419 36.96 21.82 4.61
CA ASN A 419 36.54 20.40 4.62
C ASN A 419 35.06 20.12 4.33
N MET A 420 34.51 20.75 3.31
CA MET A 420 33.13 20.46 2.82
C MET A 420 33.18 19.63 1.55
N PHE A 421 32.16 18.78 1.38
CA PHE A 421 31.98 17.99 0.15
C PHE A 421 30.72 18.41 -0.57
N LEU A 422 30.79 18.52 -1.89
CA LEU A 422 29.68 18.84 -2.76
C LEU A 422 29.40 17.68 -3.71
N LEU A 423 28.17 17.13 -3.63
CA LEU A 423 27.70 16.11 -4.55
C LEU A 423 26.88 16.78 -5.66
N ILE A 424 27.30 16.64 -6.90
CA ILE A 424 26.66 17.26 -8.06
C ILE A 424 26.39 16.25 -9.19
N SER A 425 25.47 16.58 -10.10
CA SER A 425 25.32 15.84 -11.36
C SER A 425 26.48 16.20 -12.31
N ALA A 426 27.21 15.20 -12.79
CA ALA A 426 28.43 15.40 -13.61
C ALA A 426 28.20 16.00 -15.02
N GLY A 427 26.94 16.21 -15.41
CA GLY A 427 26.58 16.93 -16.64
C GLY A 427 26.34 18.42 -16.45
N LEU A 428 26.46 18.94 -15.23
CA LEU A 428 26.32 20.37 -14.96
C LEU A 428 27.66 21.08 -15.31
N THR A 429 27.58 21.99 -16.28
CA THR A 429 28.61 23.05 -16.42
C THR A 429 28.47 23.97 -15.20
N LEU A 430 29.53 24.21 -14.49
CA LEU A 430 29.63 25.14 -13.37
C LEU A 430 30.21 26.50 -13.86
N PRO A 431 29.45 27.32 -14.61
CA PRO A 431 29.98 28.57 -15.16
C PRO A 431 30.27 29.60 -14.07
N ASP A 432 29.53 29.59 -12.99
CA ASP A 432 29.57 30.65 -11.97
C ASP A 432 30.52 30.35 -10.80
N PHE A 433 31.12 29.17 -10.77
CA PHE A 433 31.94 28.71 -9.63
C PHE A 433 33.41 29.01 -9.74
N LYS A 434 33.95 29.06 -10.98
CA LYS A 434 35.39 29.30 -11.24
C LYS A 434 35.88 30.70 -10.80
N THR A 435 34.99 31.61 -10.54
CA THR A 435 35.35 33.01 -10.22
C THR A 435 35.46 33.31 -8.72
N LYS A 436 35.04 32.40 -7.84
CA LYS A 436 35.00 32.68 -6.39
C LYS A 436 35.76 31.72 -5.48
N HIS A 437 36.12 30.52 -5.94
CA HIS A 437 36.83 29.51 -5.12
C HIS A 437 37.89 28.79 -5.93
N ASP A 438 39.14 28.94 -5.55
CA ASP A 438 40.31 28.40 -6.26
C ASP A 438 40.59 26.89 -6.10
N ALA A 439 39.75 26.16 -5.33
CA ALA A 439 40.05 24.79 -4.98
C ALA A 439 38.84 23.85 -4.96
N PHE A 440 38.30 23.53 -6.15
CA PHE A 440 37.44 22.37 -6.29
C PHE A 440 38.21 21.17 -6.80
N LEU A 441 38.53 20.24 -5.91
CA LEU A 441 39.17 18.99 -6.29
C LEU A 441 38.14 17.90 -6.48
N PRO A 442 38.03 17.27 -7.67
CA PRO A 442 37.19 16.12 -7.87
C PRO A 442 37.70 14.95 -7.04
N VAL A 443 36.87 14.45 -6.12
CA VAL A 443 37.24 13.34 -5.24
C VAL A 443 36.86 12.00 -5.86
N ARG A 444 35.63 11.86 -6.37
CA ARG A 444 35.14 10.59 -6.90
C ARG A 444 33.94 10.76 -7.83
N TYR A 445 33.89 9.92 -8.85
CA TYR A 445 32.75 9.76 -9.70
C TYR A 445 31.89 8.57 -9.26
N PHE A 446 30.59 8.75 -9.27
CA PHE A 446 29.61 7.70 -9.02
C PHE A 446 28.66 7.58 -10.20
N PHE A 447 28.19 6.37 -10.47
CA PHE A 447 27.20 6.13 -11.52
C PHE A 447 25.91 5.57 -10.89
N THR A 448 24.79 6.19 -11.16
CA THR A 448 23.47 5.74 -10.70
C THR A 448 22.41 6.11 -11.70
N GLU A 449 21.52 5.18 -12.00
CA GLU A 449 20.36 5.37 -12.89
C GLU A 449 20.70 6.02 -14.24
N GLY A 450 21.84 5.64 -14.84
CA GLY A 450 22.33 6.24 -16.08
C GLY A 450 22.90 7.64 -15.94
N LYS A 451 22.98 8.17 -14.72
CA LYS A 451 23.56 9.49 -14.42
C LYS A 451 24.90 9.35 -13.73
N LYS A 452 25.80 10.24 -14.07
CA LYS A 452 27.12 10.36 -13.45
C LYS A 452 27.04 11.45 -12.38
N LEU A 453 27.38 11.09 -11.14
CA LEU A 453 27.51 12.02 -10.03
C LEU A 453 28.99 12.28 -9.74
N LEU A 454 29.32 13.47 -9.33
CA LEU A 454 30.66 13.88 -8.95
C LEU A 454 30.64 14.39 -7.51
N LEU A 455 31.47 13.80 -6.67
CA LEU A 455 31.79 14.32 -5.35
C LEU A 455 33.01 15.21 -5.47
N MET A 456 32.89 16.45 -5.05
CA MET A 456 33.97 17.45 -5.06
C MET A 456 34.28 17.85 -3.62
N HIS A 457 35.54 18.02 -3.33
CA HIS A 457 36.03 18.62 -2.09
C HIS A 457 36.13 20.13 -2.29
N ILE A 458 35.61 20.87 -1.34
CA ILE A 458 35.72 22.35 -1.29
C ILE A 458 36.77 22.63 -0.20
N GLY A 459 37.96 23.00 -0.61
CA GLY A 459 39.05 23.37 0.27
C GLY A 459 39.17 24.87 0.49
#